data_a1ab278bec09fcc0c4c5acb87dd3e5d3
#
_entry.id   a1ab278bec09fcc0c4c5acb87dd3e5d3
#
_cell.length_a   1.000
_cell.length_b   1.000
_cell.length_c   1.000
_cell.angle_alpha   90.00
_cell.angle_beta   90.00
_cell.angle_gamma   90.00
#
_symmetry.space_group_name_H-M   'P 1'
#
loop_
_entity.id
_entity.type
_entity.pdbx_description
1 polymer ?
#
loop_
_entity_poly.entity_id
_entity_poly.type
_entity_poly.pdbx_seq_one_letter_code
_entity_poly.pdbx_strand_id
1 'polypeptide(L)'
;MDFVVNGSKNVEIETSTGVYLRHAIQTHFVEIGEDYIELVNRYVKPLYEEGDLLSISEKIIALCQKRVVYRKDMKISWLAKFLSRFAIQHNSAGIGVGEVCKMQFAIDECGAWKVLWAAICAGFGKLVGKHGIFYDMVGMEVTGLDGFYPDVFPVYGDYGIRIPENPSGVCNEIYEKTGVRAMIVDANDFTRDILGKGDNVTLTDEQLCEIIRDNPAGQDDQCTPFILIRKKQ
;
A
#
# COMPACT_ATOMS: atom_id res chain seq x y z
N MET A 1 22.40 -10.71 8.54
CA MET A 1 21.16 -9.93 8.53
C MET A 1 20.19 -10.66 9.45
N ASP A 2 19.53 -9.94 10.33
CA ASP A 2 18.69 -10.58 11.34
C ASP A 2 17.25 -10.06 11.18
N PHE A 3 16.28 -10.87 11.62
CA PHE A 3 14.91 -10.42 11.77
C PHE A 3 14.85 -9.33 12.85
N VAL A 4 14.02 -8.32 12.62
CA VAL A 4 13.75 -7.29 13.63
C VAL A 4 12.43 -7.60 14.32
N VAL A 5 12.37 -7.30 15.61
CA VAL A 5 11.11 -7.34 16.34
C VAL A 5 10.41 -6.00 16.15
N ASN A 6 9.25 -6.02 15.51
CA ASN A 6 8.38 -4.85 15.49
C ASN A 6 7.68 -4.77 16.85
N GLY A 7 8.12 -3.86 17.70
CA GLY A 7 7.88 -3.86 19.15
C GLY A 7 6.41 -3.90 19.63
N SER A 8 5.45 -3.60 18.78
CA SER A 8 4.00 -3.65 19.09
C SER A 8 3.28 -4.84 18.42
N LYS A 9 3.98 -5.65 17.62
CA LYS A 9 3.37 -6.69 16.78
C LYS A 9 3.85 -8.08 17.18
N ASN A 10 2.93 -9.04 17.21
CA ASN A 10 3.27 -10.43 17.51
C ASN A 10 3.91 -11.11 16.31
N VAL A 11 5.04 -11.79 16.55
CA VAL A 11 5.67 -12.62 15.51
C VAL A 11 4.78 -13.80 15.17
N GLU A 12 4.23 -14.48 16.17
CA GLU A 12 3.36 -15.66 15.98
C GLU A 12 1.90 -15.26 15.82
N ILE A 13 1.21 -15.92 14.87
CA ILE A 13 -0.22 -15.76 14.65
C ILE A 13 -0.86 -17.12 14.38
N GLU A 14 -2.00 -17.37 15.04
CA GLU A 14 -2.85 -18.52 14.78
C GLU A 14 -3.94 -18.14 13.76
N THR A 15 -4.14 -18.97 12.75
CA THR A 15 -5.11 -18.78 11.66
C THR A 15 -5.88 -20.07 11.41
N SER A 16 -6.87 -20.01 10.54
CA SER A 16 -7.65 -21.18 10.10
C SER A 16 -6.79 -22.26 9.41
N THR A 17 -5.62 -21.90 8.86
CA THR A 17 -4.72 -22.79 8.11
C THR A 17 -3.50 -23.25 8.91
N GLY A 18 -3.39 -22.82 10.16
CA GLY A 18 -2.30 -23.18 11.08
C GLY A 18 -1.64 -21.98 11.73
N VAL A 19 -0.49 -22.22 12.34
CA VAL A 19 0.29 -21.20 13.04
C VAL A 19 1.41 -20.69 12.12
N TYR A 20 1.57 -19.39 12.05
CA TYR A 20 2.62 -18.75 11.23
C TYR A 20 3.49 -17.83 12.06
N LEU A 21 4.78 -17.78 11.72
CA LEU A 21 5.74 -16.81 12.20
C LEU A 21 5.92 -15.73 11.15
N ARG A 22 5.85 -14.47 11.57
CA ARG A 22 5.91 -13.31 10.68
C ARG A 22 7.11 -12.44 11.09
N HIS A 23 8.18 -12.58 10.35
CA HIS A 23 9.45 -11.95 10.63
C HIS A 23 9.60 -10.66 9.82
N ALA A 24 9.62 -9.53 10.51
CA ALA A 24 9.87 -8.23 9.88
C ALA A 24 11.35 -8.11 9.48
N ILE A 25 11.59 -7.63 8.27
CA ILE A 25 12.91 -7.39 7.72
C ILE A 25 13.07 -5.89 7.51
N GLN A 26 14.03 -5.30 8.23
CA GLN A 26 14.33 -3.89 8.10
C GLN A 26 15.20 -3.64 6.87
N THR A 27 14.85 -2.60 6.12
CA THR A 27 15.63 -2.10 4.98
C THR A 27 16.16 -0.70 5.24
N HIS A 28 16.97 -0.18 4.35
CA HIS A 28 17.14 1.27 4.24
C HIS A 28 15.83 1.90 3.75
N PHE A 29 15.75 3.23 3.81
CA PHE A 29 14.65 3.96 3.18
C PHE A 29 14.78 3.80 1.65
N VAL A 30 13.85 3.03 1.05
CA VAL A 30 13.89 2.70 -0.38
C VAL A 30 13.63 3.95 -1.22
N GLU A 31 14.53 4.23 -2.14
CA GLU A 31 14.44 5.39 -3.02
C GLU A 31 13.65 5.09 -4.30
N ILE A 32 13.17 6.16 -4.95
CA ILE A 32 12.39 6.05 -6.17
C ILE A 32 13.25 5.47 -7.31
N GLY A 33 12.81 4.34 -7.85
CA GLY A 33 13.43 3.70 -9.01
C GLY A 33 14.50 2.68 -8.67
N GLU A 34 14.65 2.28 -7.41
CA GLU A 34 15.44 1.11 -7.05
C GLU A 34 14.84 -0.17 -7.66
N ASP A 35 15.67 -1.18 -7.86
CA ASP A 35 15.24 -2.48 -8.38
C ASP A 35 14.72 -3.37 -7.23
N TYR A 36 13.44 -3.72 -7.29
CA TYR A 36 12.83 -4.61 -6.28
C TYR A 36 13.45 -6.02 -6.27
N ILE A 37 14.01 -6.50 -7.38
CA ILE A 37 14.71 -7.79 -7.41
C ILE A 37 16.03 -7.70 -6.62
N GLU A 38 16.76 -6.59 -6.75
CA GLU A 38 17.97 -6.36 -5.97
C GLU A 38 17.64 -6.22 -4.47
N LEU A 39 16.54 -5.53 -4.13
CA LEU A 39 16.07 -5.44 -2.75
C LEU A 39 15.74 -6.82 -2.16
N VAL A 40 15.01 -7.66 -2.89
CA VAL A 40 14.69 -9.03 -2.46
C VAL A 40 15.96 -9.88 -2.30
N ASN A 41 16.89 -9.81 -3.26
CA ASN A 41 18.16 -10.54 -3.17
C ASN A 41 19.01 -10.09 -1.98
N ARG A 42 19.04 -8.79 -1.70
CA ARG A 42 19.85 -8.21 -0.62
C ARG A 42 19.29 -8.49 0.76
N TYR A 43 17.98 -8.31 0.95
CA TYR A 43 17.37 -8.30 2.28
C TYR A 43 16.64 -9.60 2.63
N VAL A 44 16.01 -10.23 1.65
CA VAL A 44 15.12 -11.38 1.87
C VAL A 44 15.82 -12.70 1.62
N LYS A 45 16.49 -12.85 0.48
CA LYS A 45 17.10 -14.11 0.05
C LYS A 45 18.03 -14.78 1.09
N PRO A 46 18.86 -14.03 1.85
CA PRO A 46 19.71 -14.62 2.88
C PRO A 46 18.96 -15.24 4.06
N LEU A 47 17.68 -14.90 4.26
CA LEU A 47 16.82 -15.31 5.37
C LEU A 47 15.73 -16.30 4.95
N TYR A 48 15.51 -16.42 3.63
CA TYR A 48 14.43 -17.20 3.03
C TYR A 48 14.73 -18.70 3.09
N GLU A 49 13.75 -19.46 3.56
CA GLU A 49 13.76 -20.92 3.50
C GLU A 49 12.66 -21.42 2.55
N GLU A 50 12.86 -22.64 2.02
CA GLU A 50 11.85 -23.24 1.15
C GLU A 50 10.53 -23.41 1.91
N GLY A 51 9.46 -22.94 1.31
CA GLY A 51 8.13 -22.94 1.93
C GLY A 51 7.72 -21.60 2.52
N ASP A 52 8.64 -20.65 2.72
CA ASP A 52 8.31 -19.30 3.15
C ASP A 52 7.50 -18.53 2.10
N LEU A 53 6.80 -17.49 2.56
CA LEU A 53 6.10 -16.51 1.75
C LEU A 53 6.54 -15.11 2.14
N LEU A 54 6.93 -14.30 1.18
CA LEU A 54 7.26 -12.90 1.36
C LEU A 54 6.02 -12.02 1.18
N SER A 55 5.65 -11.26 2.20
CA SER A 55 4.70 -10.15 2.08
C SER A 55 5.46 -8.84 1.87
N ILE A 56 5.09 -8.09 0.82
CA ILE A 56 5.74 -6.85 0.40
C ILE A 56 4.73 -5.71 0.51
N SER A 57 5.12 -4.61 1.15
CA SER A 57 4.33 -3.38 1.14
C SER A 57 4.20 -2.83 -0.29
N GLU A 58 2.98 -2.49 -0.70
CA GLU A 58 2.68 -1.91 -2.02
C GLU A 58 3.54 -0.68 -2.35
N LYS A 59 3.76 0.18 -1.34
CA LYS A 59 4.51 1.44 -1.51
C LYS A 59 5.92 1.20 -2.02
N ILE A 60 6.58 0.13 -1.59
CA ILE A 60 7.94 -0.20 -2.05
C ILE A 60 7.93 -0.56 -3.54
N ILE A 61 6.97 -1.37 -3.98
CA ILE A 61 6.86 -1.73 -5.40
C ILE A 61 6.51 -0.50 -6.24
N ALA A 62 5.59 0.33 -5.76
CA ALA A 62 5.24 1.57 -6.44
C ALA A 62 6.44 2.54 -6.57
N LEU A 63 7.27 2.68 -5.52
CA LEU A 63 8.52 3.46 -5.58
C LEU A 63 9.50 2.89 -6.60
N CYS A 64 9.74 1.58 -6.59
CA CYS A 64 10.59 0.89 -7.56
C CYS A 64 10.10 1.08 -9.00
N GLN A 65 8.80 1.07 -9.22
CA GLN A 65 8.16 1.33 -10.51
C GLN A 65 8.09 2.82 -10.88
N LYS A 66 8.61 3.72 -10.04
CA LYS A 66 8.52 5.20 -10.21
C LYS A 66 7.08 5.71 -10.28
N ARG A 67 6.15 5.02 -9.63
CA ARG A 67 4.73 5.36 -9.60
C ARG A 67 4.48 6.49 -8.58
N VAL A 68 5.03 7.65 -8.84
CA VAL A 68 4.95 8.84 -7.97
C VAL A 68 4.43 10.05 -8.72
N VAL A 69 3.76 10.94 -7.97
CA VAL A 69 3.24 12.21 -8.47
C VAL A 69 3.84 13.33 -7.63
N TYR A 70 4.66 14.18 -8.24
CA TYR A 70 5.31 15.26 -7.51
C TYR A 70 4.41 16.47 -7.36
N ARG A 71 4.34 17.02 -6.14
CA ARG A 71 3.59 18.25 -5.84
C ARG A 71 4.00 19.42 -6.73
N LYS A 72 5.30 19.56 -6.99
CA LYS A 72 5.87 20.64 -7.82
C LYS A 72 5.41 20.62 -9.29
N ASP A 73 5.03 19.43 -9.79
CA ASP A 73 4.62 19.26 -11.19
C ASP A 73 3.09 19.39 -11.36
N MET A 74 2.34 19.47 -10.26
CA MET A 74 0.89 19.57 -10.27
C MET A 74 0.42 21.01 -10.50
N LYS A 75 -0.50 21.20 -11.43
CA LYS A 75 -1.19 22.48 -11.67
C LYS A 75 -2.53 22.48 -10.94
N ILE A 76 -2.53 22.96 -9.70
CA ILE A 76 -3.71 22.95 -8.86
C ILE A 76 -4.79 23.89 -9.42
N SER A 77 -5.90 23.31 -9.87
CA SER A 77 -7.06 24.03 -10.42
C SER A 77 -7.90 24.68 -9.30
N TRP A 78 -8.72 25.67 -9.69
CA TRP A 78 -9.68 26.25 -8.76
C TRP A 78 -10.73 25.22 -8.31
N LEU A 79 -11.09 24.28 -9.18
CA LEU A 79 -12.03 23.21 -8.87
C LEU A 79 -11.50 22.29 -7.78
N ALA A 80 -10.21 21.89 -7.84
CA ALA A 80 -9.58 21.09 -6.79
C ALA A 80 -9.60 21.83 -5.44
N LYS A 81 -9.23 23.13 -5.45
CA LYS A 81 -9.27 23.99 -4.25
C LYS A 81 -10.68 24.15 -3.68
N PHE A 82 -11.68 24.18 -4.53
CA PHE A 82 -13.08 24.32 -4.12
C PHE A 82 -13.59 23.01 -3.52
N LEU A 83 -13.45 21.88 -4.24
CA LEU A 83 -13.99 20.60 -3.80
C LEU A 83 -13.29 20.04 -2.55
N SER A 84 -11.99 20.23 -2.42
CA SER A 84 -11.22 19.74 -1.27
C SER A 84 -11.72 20.32 0.06
N ARG A 85 -12.30 21.51 0.08
CA ARG A 85 -12.84 22.15 1.30
C ARG A 85 -14.05 21.40 1.91
N PHE A 86 -14.73 20.59 1.11
CA PHE A 86 -15.92 19.83 1.55
C PHE A 86 -15.59 18.36 1.89
N ALA A 87 -14.34 17.98 1.75
CA ALA A 87 -13.85 16.62 1.98
C ALA A 87 -12.95 16.53 3.24
N ILE A 88 -12.78 15.33 3.75
CA ILE A 88 -11.90 15.06 4.89
C ILE A 88 -10.46 15.03 4.38
N GLN A 89 -9.56 15.75 5.07
CA GLN A 89 -8.14 15.79 4.71
C GLN A 89 -7.40 14.53 5.10
N HIS A 90 -7.66 14.01 6.30
CA HIS A 90 -7.05 12.80 6.82
C HIS A 90 -8.15 11.90 7.39
N ASN A 91 -8.00 10.60 7.18
CA ASN A 91 -8.82 9.58 7.82
C ASN A 91 -7.89 8.49 8.39
N SER A 92 -8.45 7.52 9.09
CA SER A 92 -7.70 6.42 9.69
C SER A 92 -6.96 5.52 8.67
N ALA A 93 -7.32 5.60 7.40
CA ALA A 93 -6.71 4.82 6.32
C ALA A 93 -5.66 5.61 5.50
N GLY A 94 -5.36 6.88 5.90
CA GLY A 94 -4.38 7.71 5.21
C GLY A 94 -4.94 9.05 4.74
N ILE A 95 -4.41 9.58 3.63
CA ILE A 95 -4.78 10.88 3.11
C ILE A 95 -6.12 10.84 2.36
N GLY A 96 -7.01 11.77 2.70
CA GLY A 96 -8.29 11.94 2.02
C GLY A 96 -8.22 12.96 0.87
N VAL A 97 -9.28 13.01 0.06
CA VAL A 97 -9.41 13.99 -1.04
C VAL A 97 -9.68 15.43 -0.55
N GLY A 98 -9.69 15.66 0.74
CA GLY A 98 -9.56 17.00 1.34
C GLY A 98 -8.17 17.59 1.18
N GLU A 99 -7.13 16.77 0.95
CA GLU A 99 -5.83 17.24 0.48
C GLU A 99 -5.93 17.66 -0.99
N VAL A 100 -5.53 18.90 -1.25
CA VAL A 100 -5.75 19.53 -2.57
C VAL A 100 -5.01 18.84 -3.71
N CYS A 101 -3.84 18.26 -3.43
CA CYS A 101 -3.07 17.52 -4.43
C CYS A 101 -3.77 16.21 -4.79
N LYS A 102 -4.31 15.47 -3.80
CA LYS A 102 -5.10 14.26 -4.08
C LYS A 102 -6.38 14.57 -4.85
N MET A 103 -7.05 15.68 -4.54
CA MET A 103 -8.21 16.13 -5.31
C MET A 103 -7.82 16.51 -6.74
N GLN A 104 -6.69 17.21 -6.93
CA GLN A 104 -6.20 17.52 -8.28
C GLN A 104 -5.84 16.25 -9.05
N PHE A 105 -5.16 15.30 -8.41
CA PHE A 105 -4.87 14.01 -9.02
C PHE A 105 -6.13 13.29 -9.49
N ALA A 106 -7.21 13.30 -8.67
CA ALA A 106 -8.49 12.74 -9.07
C ALA A 106 -9.06 13.42 -10.33
N ILE A 107 -8.92 14.75 -10.44
CA ILE A 107 -9.35 15.50 -11.61
C ILE A 107 -8.51 15.14 -12.85
N ASP A 108 -7.20 14.99 -12.70
CA ASP A 108 -6.29 14.66 -13.78
C ASP A 108 -6.52 13.23 -14.31
N GLU A 109 -6.76 12.27 -13.41
CA GLU A 109 -7.00 10.85 -13.77
C GLU A 109 -8.42 10.60 -14.31
N CYS A 110 -9.41 11.20 -13.69
CA CYS A 110 -10.83 10.88 -13.97
C CYS A 110 -11.54 11.92 -14.85
N GLY A 111 -10.97 13.11 -14.98
CA GLY A 111 -11.61 14.27 -15.59
C GLY A 111 -12.54 15.06 -14.65
N ALA A 112 -12.58 16.37 -14.84
CA ALA A 112 -13.30 17.30 -13.98
C ALA A 112 -14.79 16.98 -13.81
N TRP A 113 -15.47 16.56 -14.90
CA TRP A 113 -16.90 16.26 -14.86
C TRP A 113 -17.21 15.01 -14.02
N LYS A 114 -16.40 13.95 -14.12
CA LYS A 114 -16.62 12.74 -13.32
C LYS A 114 -16.40 13.04 -11.84
N VAL A 115 -15.34 13.80 -11.50
CA VAL A 115 -15.04 14.18 -10.12
C VAL A 115 -16.13 15.08 -9.54
N LEU A 116 -16.62 16.07 -10.30
CA LEU A 116 -17.72 16.93 -9.88
C LEU A 116 -18.99 16.11 -9.61
N TRP A 117 -19.33 15.18 -10.51
CA TRP A 117 -20.49 14.31 -10.33
C TRP A 117 -20.33 13.38 -9.11
N ALA A 118 -19.14 12.78 -8.93
CA ALA A 118 -18.83 11.98 -7.76
C ALA A 118 -18.97 12.78 -6.45
N ALA A 119 -18.53 14.05 -6.43
CA ALA A 119 -18.67 14.92 -5.28
C ALA A 119 -20.13 15.23 -4.95
N ILE A 120 -20.97 15.48 -5.97
CA ILE A 120 -22.42 15.70 -5.81
C ILE A 120 -23.07 14.44 -5.25
N CYS A 121 -22.83 13.27 -5.85
CA CYS A 121 -23.37 11.99 -5.37
C CYS A 121 -22.94 11.68 -3.94
N ALA A 122 -21.68 11.94 -3.59
CA ALA A 122 -21.17 11.76 -2.23
C ALA A 122 -21.84 12.71 -1.23
N GLY A 123 -22.12 13.96 -1.63
CA GLY A 123 -22.87 14.91 -0.84
C GLY A 123 -24.30 14.43 -0.51
N PHE A 124 -25.03 13.97 -1.53
CA PHE A 124 -26.34 13.35 -1.32
C PHE A 124 -26.26 12.04 -0.50
N GLY A 125 -25.24 11.22 -0.74
CA GLY A 125 -25.03 10.00 0.04
C GLY A 125 -24.88 10.28 1.54
N LYS A 126 -24.11 11.32 1.91
CA LYS A 126 -23.95 11.74 3.31
C LYS A 126 -25.29 12.11 3.97
N LEU A 127 -26.20 12.74 3.23
CA LEU A 127 -27.52 13.10 3.76
C LEU A 127 -28.38 11.87 4.09
N VAL A 128 -28.14 10.74 3.43
CA VAL A 128 -28.85 9.47 3.67
C VAL A 128 -27.98 8.45 4.44
N GLY A 129 -26.87 8.91 5.06
CA GLY A 129 -25.99 8.08 5.88
C GLY A 129 -25.09 7.13 5.10
N LYS A 130 -24.94 7.29 3.78
CA LYS A 130 -24.02 6.49 2.95
C LYS A 130 -22.67 7.20 2.80
N HIS A 131 -21.60 6.45 3.06
CA HIS A 131 -20.21 6.90 2.94
C HIS A 131 -19.47 6.13 1.83
N GLY A 132 -18.33 6.66 1.37
CA GLY A 132 -17.48 5.98 0.39
C GLY A 132 -17.82 6.24 -1.08
N ILE A 133 -19.02 6.73 -1.41
CA ILE A 133 -19.52 6.90 -2.79
C ILE A 133 -18.54 7.64 -3.70
N PHE A 134 -17.83 8.66 -3.19
CA PHE A 134 -16.83 9.38 -3.98
C PHE A 134 -15.75 8.43 -4.49
N TYR A 135 -15.16 7.67 -3.60
CA TYR A 135 -14.06 6.75 -3.90
C TYR A 135 -14.50 5.60 -4.82
N ASP A 136 -15.71 5.06 -4.59
CA ASP A 136 -16.29 4.03 -5.47
C ASP A 136 -16.41 4.53 -6.92
N MET A 137 -16.73 5.82 -7.10
CA MET A 137 -16.89 6.41 -8.43
C MET A 137 -15.59 6.79 -9.10
N VAL A 138 -14.59 7.29 -8.37
CA VAL A 138 -13.31 7.72 -8.95
C VAL A 138 -12.34 6.55 -9.17
N GLY A 139 -12.47 5.48 -8.38
CA GLY A 139 -11.75 4.22 -8.57
C GLY A 139 -10.42 4.13 -7.81
N MET A 140 -9.78 2.96 -7.96
CA MET A 140 -8.63 2.54 -7.14
C MET A 140 -7.39 3.43 -7.27
N GLU A 141 -7.09 3.97 -8.45
CA GLU A 141 -5.94 4.86 -8.64
C GLU A 141 -6.01 6.10 -7.74
N VAL A 142 -7.20 6.66 -7.56
CA VAL A 142 -7.42 7.80 -6.67
C VAL A 142 -7.50 7.36 -5.22
N THR A 143 -8.18 6.25 -4.95
CA THR A 143 -8.36 5.73 -3.59
C THR A 143 -7.03 5.37 -2.97
N GLY A 144 -6.20 4.61 -3.68
CA GLY A 144 -4.90 4.12 -3.22
C GLY A 144 -3.75 5.12 -3.31
N LEU A 145 -3.98 6.35 -3.87
CA LEU A 145 -2.94 7.38 -3.82
C LEU A 145 -2.70 7.79 -2.36
N ASP A 146 -1.47 7.66 -1.91
CA ASP A 146 -1.02 8.04 -0.57
C ASP A 146 0.15 9.03 -0.65
N GLY A 147 0.51 9.69 0.46
CA GLY A 147 1.56 10.70 0.48
C GLY A 147 1.05 12.13 0.60
N PHE A 148 1.84 13.11 0.18
CA PHE A 148 1.61 14.56 0.36
C PHE A 148 1.56 15.01 1.82
N TYR A 149 2.10 14.22 2.74
CA TYR A 149 2.21 14.55 4.17
C TYR A 149 3.62 14.23 4.69
N PRO A 150 4.22 15.12 5.47
CA PRO A 150 5.58 14.95 5.98
C PRO A 150 5.64 14.25 7.36
N ASP A 151 4.53 13.75 7.90
CA ASP A 151 4.39 13.37 9.30
C ASP A 151 5.32 12.21 9.73
N VAL A 152 5.48 11.22 8.86
CA VAL A 152 6.36 10.06 9.11
C VAL A 152 7.74 10.28 8.48
N PHE A 153 7.76 10.59 7.19
CA PHE A 153 8.97 10.94 6.46
C PHE A 153 8.76 12.30 5.76
N PRO A 154 9.62 13.32 6.02
CA PRO A 154 9.47 14.65 5.42
C PRO A 154 9.37 14.63 3.89
N VAL A 155 10.06 13.70 3.24
CA VAL A 155 10.05 13.53 1.78
C VAL A 155 8.64 13.21 1.23
N TYR A 156 7.76 12.60 2.01
CA TYR A 156 6.37 12.33 1.61
C TYR A 156 5.50 13.59 1.53
N GLY A 157 6.00 14.75 1.96
CA GLY A 157 5.37 16.04 1.71
C GLY A 157 5.47 16.49 0.25
N ASP A 158 6.46 16.03 -0.48
CA ASP A 158 6.81 16.47 -1.82
C ASP A 158 6.15 15.65 -2.94
N TYR A 159 5.69 14.43 -2.65
CA TYR A 159 5.06 13.57 -3.64
C TYR A 159 3.98 12.64 -3.06
N GLY A 160 3.10 12.21 -3.94
CA GLY A 160 2.15 11.11 -3.70
C GLY A 160 2.67 9.83 -4.35
N ILE A 161 2.39 8.70 -3.71
CA ILE A 161 2.70 7.35 -4.20
C ILE A 161 1.41 6.73 -4.71
N ARG A 162 1.40 6.30 -5.96
CA ARG A 162 0.29 5.59 -6.60
C ARG A 162 0.30 4.11 -6.18
N ILE A 163 -0.76 3.39 -6.49
CA ILE A 163 -0.76 1.92 -6.38
C ILE A 163 0.23 1.31 -7.38
N PRO A 164 0.83 0.16 -7.07
CA PRO A 164 1.74 -0.52 -7.99
C PRO A 164 1.02 -1.04 -9.24
N GLU A 165 1.74 -1.14 -10.34
CA GLU A 165 1.27 -1.72 -11.60
C GLU A 165 1.51 -3.23 -11.61
N ASN A 166 0.52 -3.99 -12.09
CA ASN A 166 0.60 -5.44 -12.27
C ASN A 166 1.22 -6.20 -11.07
N PRO A 167 0.65 -6.09 -9.84
CA PRO A 167 1.26 -6.66 -8.65
C PRO A 167 1.49 -8.18 -8.74
N SER A 168 0.58 -8.94 -9.34
CA SER A 168 0.76 -10.39 -9.53
C SER A 168 1.91 -10.70 -10.49
N GLY A 169 2.06 -9.92 -11.57
CA GLY A 169 3.20 -10.06 -12.48
C GLY A 169 4.53 -9.77 -11.80
N VAL A 170 4.58 -8.75 -10.92
CA VAL A 170 5.76 -8.47 -10.08
C VAL A 170 6.09 -9.66 -9.17
N CYS A 171 5.09 -10.26 -8.52
CA CYS A 171 5.31 -11.43 -7.67
C CYS A 171 5.84 -12.63 -8.48
N ASN A 172 5.34 -12.85 -9.69
CA ASN A 172 5.83 -13.92 -10.57
C ASN A 172 7.27 -13.64 -11.02
N GLU A 173 7.60 -12.40 -11.38
CA GLU A 173 8.96 -12.01 -11.75
C GLU A 173 9.95 -12.19 -10.57
N ILE A 174 9.55 -11.81 -9.35
CA ILE A 174 10.35 -12.06 -8.15
C ILE A 174 10.63 -13.57 -8.01
N TYR A 175 9.62 -14.41 -8.18
CA TYR A 175 9.81 -15.85 -8.08
C TYR A 175 10.74 -16.39 -9.19
N GLU A 176 10.55 -16.00 -10.43
CA GLU A 176 11.36 -16.42 -11.56
C GLU A 176 12.85 -16.06 -11.37
N LYS A 177 13.12 -14.85 -10.87
CA LYS A 177 14.49 -14.35 -10.74
C LYS A 177 15.18 -14.75 -9.42
N THR A 178 14.43 -14.98 -8.35
CA THR A 178 15.01 -15.18 -7.01
C THR A 178 14.60 -16.50 -6.36
N GLY A 179 13.54 -17.16 -6.83
CA GLY A 179 12.93 -18.33 -6.19
C GLY A 179 12.10 -17.98 -4.94
N VAL A 180 11.90 -16.71 -4.64
CA VAL A 180 11.12 -16.24 -3.47
C VAL A 180 9.64 -16.12 -3.85
N ARG A 181 8.76 -16.85 -3.15
CA ARG A 181 7.31 -16.69 -3.31
C ARG A 181 6.87 -15.40 -2.64
N ALA A 182 6.05 -14.61 -3.32
CA ALA A 182 5.69 -13.29 -2.84
C ALA A 182 4.20 -12.96 -3.00
N MET A 183 3.73 -12.05 -2.15
CA MET A 183 2.49 -11.30 -2.29
C MET A 183 2.75 -9.81 -2.05
N ILE A 184 1.97 -8.95 -2.68
CA ILE A 184 1.98 -7.50 -2.48
C ILE A 184 0.70 -7.11 -1.78
N VAL A 185 0.82 -6.32 -0.71
CA VAL A 185 -0.29 -5.98 0.17
C VAL A 185 -0.40 -4.47 0.39
N ASP A 186 -1.62 -3.97 0.43
CA ASP A 186 -1.97 -2.73 1.12
C ASP A 186 -2.51 -3.10 2.50
N ALA A 187 -1.69 -2.93 3.52
CA ALA A 187 -2.04 -3.27 4.88
C ALA A 187 -1.74 -2.12 5.82
N ASN A 188 -2.75 -1.72 6.57
CA ASN A 188 -2.66 -0.81 7.70
C ASN A 188 -3.39 -1.40 8.90
N ASP A 189 -3.45 -0.70 10.02
CA ASP A 189 -4.08 -1.24 11.25
C ASP A 189 -5.61 -1.41 11.12
N PHE A 190 -6.24 -0.90 10.06
CA PHE A 190 -7.69 -0.95 9.84
C PHE A 190 -8.10 -1.84 8.68
N THR A 191 -7.35 -1.80 7.59
CA THR A 191 -7.65 -2.54 6.36
C THR A 191 -6.46 -3.38 5.92
N ARG A 192 -6.74 -4.43 5.17
CA ARG A 192 -5.74 -5.29 4.53
C ARG A 192 -6.31 -5.85 3.25
N ASP A 193 -5.61 -5.53 2.17
CA ASP A 193 -5.96 -5.96 0.83
C ASP A 193 -4.77 -6.64 0.16
N ILE A 194 -5.00 -7.80 -0.43
CA ILE A 194 -4.02 -8.49 -1.26
C ILE A 194 -4.13 -7.90 -2.67
N LEU A 195 -3.18 -7.06 -3.05
CA LEU A 195 -3.17 -6.42 -4.37
C LEU A 195 -2.73 -7.40 -5.47
N GLY A 196 -1.89 -8.37 -5.10
CA GLY A 196 -1.46 -9.42 -5.99
C GLY A 196 -0.60 -10.45 -5.28
N LYS A 197 -0.55 -11.65 -5.86
CA LYS A 197 0.30 -12.75 -5.39
C LYS A 197 0.82 -13.54 -6.57
N GLY A 198 1.93 -14.25 -6.37
CA GLY A 198 2.48 -15.15 -7.37
C GLY A 198 1.58 -16.36 -7.60
N ASP A 199 1.59 -16.91 -8.82
CA ASP A 199 0.78 -18.08 -9.21
C ASP A 199 1.13 -19.34 -8.37
N ASN A 200 2.31 -19.35 -7.77
CA ASN A 200 2.79 -20.41 -6.87
C ASN A 200 2.33 -20.25 -5.41
N VAL A 201 1.55 -19.22 -5.08
CA VAL A 201 0.95 -19.01 -3.76
C VAL A 201 -0.45 -19.61 -3.74
N THR A 202 -0.59 -20.76 -3.07
CA THR A 202 -1.83 -21.56 -3.07
C THR A 202 -2.88 -21.12 -2.05
N LEU A 203 -2.49 -20.28 -1.06
CA LEU A 203 -3.43 -19.73 -0.08
C LEU A 203 -4.40 -18.75 -0.75
N THR A 204 -5.66 -18.74 -0.29
CA THR A 204 -6.65 -17.75 -0.76
C THR A 204 -6.35 -16.38 -0.17
N ASP A 205 -6.94 -15.33 -0.75
CA ASP A 205 -6.73 -13.96 -0.27
C ASP A 205 -7.26 -13.78 1.15
N GLU A 206 -8.37 -14.45 1.51
CA GLU A 206 -8.90 -14.46 2.87
C GLU A 206 -7.92 -15.10 3.86
N GLN A 207 -7.31 -16.23 3.49
CA GLN A 207 -6.30 -16.91 4.32
C GLN A 207 -5.03 -16.05 4.50
N LEU A 208 -4.61 -15.36 3.43
CA LEU A 208 -3.50 -14.42 3.48
C LEU A 208 -3.82 -13.21 4.37
N CYS A 209 -5.03 -12.65 4.26
CA CYS A 209 -5.50 -11.58 5.14
C CYS A 209 -5.55 -11.99 6.62
N GLU A 210 -5.91 -13.25 6.94
CA GLU A 210 -5.84 -13.76 8.31
C GLU A 210 -4.41 -13.71 8.85
N ILE A 211 -3.40 -14.04 8.03
CA ILE A 211 -1.99 -14.06 8.45
C ILE A 211 -1.48 -12.65 8.76
N ILE A 212 -1.92 -11.64 8.02
CA ILE A 212 -1.47 -10.25 8.18
C ILE A 212 -2.46 -9.36 8.93
N ARG A 213 -3.47 -9.93 9.62
CA ARG A 213 -4.63 -9.21 10.15
C ARG A 213 -4.33 -8.08 11.14
N ASP A 214 -3.18 -8.08 11.79
CA ASP A 214 -2.73 -7.07 12.76
C ASP A 214 -1.61 -6.17 12.22
N ASN A 215 -1.43 -6.15 10.88
CA ASN A 215 -0.40 -5.38 10.19
C ASN A 215 1.00 -5.60 10.77
N PRO A 216 1.65 -6.74 10.51
CA PRO A 216 2.95 -7.06 11.11
C PRO A 216 4.09 -6.11 10.69
N ALA A 217 3.92 -5.37 9.59
CA ALA A 217 4.89 -4.38 9.12
C ALA A 217 4.94 -3.09 9.97
N GLY A 218 3.86 -2.77 10.70
CA GLY A 218 3.74 -1.48 11.40
C GLY A 218 3.36 -0.34 10.46
N GLN A 219 3.33 0.89 10.99
CA GLN A 219 2.85 2.08 10.25
C GLN A 219 3.79 3.29 10.35
N ASP A 220 4.84 3.22 11.17
CA ASP A 220 5.72 4.35 11.45
C ASP A 220 7.03 4.26 10.65
N ASP A 221 8.11 4.74 11.22
CA ASP A 221 9.44 4.88 10.61
C ASP A 221 10.33 3.61 10.71
N GLN A 222 9.74 2.45 11.04
CA GLN A 222 10.47 1.21 11.23
C GLN A 222 11.23 0.72 9.98
N CYS A 223 10.87 1.18 8.79
CA CYS A 223 11.41 0.73 7.51
C CYS A 223 11.40 -0.80 7.36
N THR A 224 10.27 -1.44 7.68
CA THR A 224 10.07 -2.89 7.61
C THR A 224 9.07 -3.28 6.52
N PRO A 225 9.35 -3.00 5.23
CA PRO A 225 8.41 -3.23 4.14
C PRO A 225 8.28 -4.70 3.74
N PHE A 226 9.17 -5.55 4.24
CA PHE A 226 9.20 -6.97 3.97
C PHE A 226 8.88 -7.77 5.23
N ILE A 227 7.89 -8.66 5.13
CA ILE A 227 7.55 -9.61 6.18
C ILE A 227 7.74 -11.01 5.62
N LEU A 228 8.66 -11.78 6.20
CA LEU A 228 8.85 -13.17 5.84
C LEU A 228 7.93 -14.04 6.70
N ILE A 229 7.03 -14.73 6.04
CA ILE A 229 5.99 -15.56 6.66
C ILE A 229 6.41 -17.02 6.55
N ARG A 230 6.57 -17.68 7.69
CA ARG A 230 6.97 -19.09 7.82
C ARG A 230 5.89 -19.86 8.56
N LYS A 231 5.44 -20.97 8.00
CA LYS A 231 4.52 -21.86 8.69
C LYS A 231 5.24 -22.60 9.80
N LYS A 232 4.73 -22.53 11.03
CA LYS A 232 5.24 -23.28 12.18
C LYS A 232 4.90 -24.75 11.98
N GLN A 233 5.90 -25.59 12.08
CA GLN A 233 5.73 -27.06 12.03
C GLN A 233 5.11 -27.61 13.30
#